data_d8b91928bce6478ecefd1eea4176a2e8
#
_entry.id   d8b91928bce6478ecefd1eea4176a2e8
#
_cell.length_a   1.000
_cell.length_b   1.000
_cell.length_c   1.000
_cell.angle_alpha   90.00
_cell.angle_beta   90.00
_cell.angle_gamma   90.00
#
_symmetry.space_group_name_H-M   'P 1'
#
loop_
_entity.id
_entity.type
_entity.pdbx_description
1 polymer ?
#
loop_
_entity_poly.entity_id
_entity_poly.type
_entity_poly.pdbx_seq_one_letter_code
_entity_poly.pdbx_strand_id
1 'polypeptide(L)'
;MKVMIVDDNAEMRGFIRTLLSEIASEFVECADGREAVAVYETERPDWAVMDVAMGAIDGVTATRLITSKFPGSRIMIVTQHHNPKLRERAREAGASGFFLKEDLMELRSALTGEMQHHEQTHGRPGSTSLDN
;
A
#
# COMPACT_ATOMS: atom_id res chain seq x y z
N MET A 1 -1.64 -5.40 -14.60
CA MET A 1 -1.64 -4.48 -13.46
C MET A 1 -0.20 -4.21 -13.02
N LYS A 2 0.10 -2.96 -12.76
CA LYS A 2 1.43 -2.54 -12.29
C LYS A 2 1.35 -2.20 -10.81
N VAL A 3 2.25 -2.74 -10.01
CA VAL A 3 2.29 -2.51 -8.57
C VAL A 3 3.63 -1.91 -8.17
N MET A 4 3.58 -0.83 -7.39
CA MET A 4 4.78 -0.24 -6.82
C MET A 4 4.93 -0.76 -5.39
N ILE A 5 6.09 -1.28 -5.06
CA ILE A 5 6.36 -1.82 -3.73
C ILE A 5 7.40 -0.95 -3.07
N VAL A 6 7.06 -0.36 -1.93
CA VAL A 6 7.94 0.56 -1.23
C VAL A 6 8.27 0.03 0.15
N ASP A 7 9.52 -0.34 0.36
CA ASP A 7 9.99 -0.90 1.62
C ASP A 7 11.51 -0.79 1.60
N ASP A 8 12.11 -0.41 2.71
CA ASP A 8 13.56 -0.29 2.74
C ASP A 8 14.27 -1.64 2.85
N ASN A 9 13.51 -2.71 3.04
CA ASN A 9 14.07 -4.06 3.14
C ASN A 9 13.87 -4.78 1.81
N ALA A 10 14.96 -5.08 1.14
CA ALA A 10 14.90 -5.71 -0.18
C ALA A 10 14.26 -7.10 -0.15
N GLU A 11 14.48 -7.84 0.95
CA GLU A 11 13.88 -9.16 1.06
C GLU A 11 12.37 -9.07 1.17
N MET A 12 11.89 -8.07 1.90
CA MET A 12 10.46 -7.88 2.03
C MET A 12 9.85 -7.49 0.69
N ARG A 13 10.54 -6.63 -0.06
CA ARG A 13 10.04 -6.28 -1.39
C ARG A 13 9.93 -7.51 -2.27
N GLY A 14 10.95 -8.38 -2.21
CA GLY A 14 10.92 -9.61 -2.99
C GLY A 14 9.80 -10.53 -2.59
N PHE A 15 9.53 -10.62 -1.30
CA PHE A 15 8.46 -11.46 -0.79
C PHE A 15 7.10 -10.94 -1.30
N ILE A 16 6.88 -9.65 -1.20
CA ILE A 16 5.62 -9.06 -1.66
C ILE A 16 5.47 -9.24 -3.17
N ARG A 17 6.56 -9.05 -3.91
CA ARG A 17 6.53 -9.24 -5.34
C ARG A 17 6.12 -10.67 -5.70
N THR A 18 6.70 -11.65 -5.02
CA THR A 18 6.36 -13.04 -5.25
C THR A 18 4.90 -13.30 -4.91
N LEU A 19 4.46 -12.74 -3.79
CA LEU A 19 3.08 -12.94 -3.34
C LEU A 19 2.08 -12.40 -4.36
N LEU A 20 2.39 -11.31 -5.01
CA LEU A 20 1.48 -10.66 -5.94
C LEU A 20 1.73 -11.03 -7.39
N SER A 21 2.64 -11.96 -7.65
CA SER A 21 3.06 -12.26 -9.01
C SER A 21 1.96 -12.83 -9.89
N GLU A 22 0.93 -13.40 -9.29
CA GLU A 22 -0.16 -13.97 -10.07
C GLU A 22 -1.20 -12.92 -10.46
N ILE A 23 -1.20 -11.78 -9.80
CA ILE A 23 -2.20 -10.76 -10.09
C ILE A 23 -1.61 -9.49 -10.68
N ALA A 24 -0.30 -9.38 -10.73
CA ALA A 24 0.36 -8.22 -11.30
C ALA A 24 1.44 -8.66 -12.27
N SER A 25 1.54 -7.95 -13.38
CA SER A 25 2.53 -8.30 -14.41
C SER A 25 3.75 -7.41 -14.37
N GLU A 26 3.65 -6.23 -13.76
CA GLU A 26 4.76 -5.30 -13.66
C GLU A 26 4.93 -4.83 -12.24
N PHE A 27 6.19 -4.70 -11.83
CA PHE A 27 6.50 -4.22 -10.50
C PHE A 27 7.55 -3.13 -10.57
N VAL A 28 7.40 -2.13 -9.71
CA VAL A 28 8.40 -1.09 -9.52
C VAL A 28 8.74 -1.10 -8.04
N GLU A 29 10.02 -1.13 -7.70
CA GLU A 29 10.43 -1.21 -6.31
C GLU A 29 11.13 0.08 -5.90
N CYS A 30 10.79 0.56 -4.70
CA CYS A 30 11.39 1.74 -4.12
C CYS A 30 11.85 1.42 -2.71
N ALA A 31 12.92 2.05 -2.28
CA ALA A 31 13.50 1.78 -0.97
C ALA A 31 13.08 2.80 0.10
N ASP A 32 12.50 3.91 -0.27
CA ASP A 32 12.06 4.89 0.71
C ASP A 32 10.92 5.75 0.16
N GLY A 33 10.35 6.56 1.05
CA GLY A 33 9.17 7.33 0.70
C GLY A 33 9.43 8.45 -0.29
N ARG A 34 10.63 9.04 -0.24
CA ARG A 34 10.96 10.11 -1.17
C ARG A 34 11.03 9.57 -2.59
N GLU A 35 11.69 8.43 -2.73
CA GLU A 35 11.78 7.78 -4.02
C GLU A 35 10.38 7.41 -4.51
N ALA A 36 9.53 6.94 -3.61
CA ALA A 36 8.18 6.53 -3.98
C ALA A 36 7.38 7.68 -4.57
N VAL A 37 7.48 8.87 -3.97
CA VAL A 37 6.75 10.03 -4.48
C VAL A 37 7.20 10.36 -5.90
N ALA A 38 8.52 10.37 -6.12
CA ALA A 38 9.06 10.69 -7.43
C ALA A 38 8.70 9.63 -8.47
N VAL A 39 8.81 8.37 -8.09
CA VAL A 39 8.55 7.26 -9.01
C VAL A 39 7.06 7.17 -9.34
N TYR A 40 6.20 7.46 -8.36
CA TYR A 40 4.76 7.42 -8.61
C TYR A 40 4.38 8.36 -9.75
N GLU A 41 4.97 9.51 -9.77
CA GLU A 41 4.62 10.51 -10.79
C GLU A 41 4.92 9.99 -12.20
N THR A 42 6.01 9.25 -12.34
CA THR A 42 6.43 8.72 -13.64
C THR A 42 5.74 7.42 -14.00
N GLU A 43 5.66 6.51 -13.03
CA GLU A 43 5.20 5.16 -13.33
C GLU A 43 3.69 4.97 -13.21
N ARG A 44 3.04 5.80 -12.43
CA ARG A 44 1.59 5.74 -12.24
C ARG A 44 1.08 4.32 -12.05
N PRO A 45 1.54 3.63 -11.00
CA PRO A 45 1.12 2.24 -10.79
C PRO A 45 -0.36 2.15 -10.47
N ASP A 46 -0.94 0.98 -10.72
CA ASP A 46 -2.34 0.74 -10.37
C ASP A 46 -2.52 0.65 -8.87
N TRP A 47 -1.52 0.10 -8.18
CA TRP A 47 -1.52 -0.01 -6.72
C TRP A 47 -0.15 0.29 -6.20
N ALA A 48 -0.07 0.83 -5.01
CA ALA A 48 1.19 0.97 -4.28
C ALA A 48 1.05 0.27 -2.95
N VAL A 49 2.06 -0.53 -2.60
CA VAL A 49 2.15 -1.18 -1.30
C VAL A 49 3.23 -0.45 -0.55
N MET A 50 2.87 0.22 0.54
CA MET A 50 3.74 1.19 1.20
C MET A 50 4.05 0.80 2.63
N ASP A 51 5.32 0.59 2.92
CA ASP A 51 5.78 0.38 4.29
C ASP A 51 5.75 1.72 5.04
N VAL A 52 5.50 1.66 6.34
CA VAL A 52 5.45 2.87 7.14
C VAL A 52 6.84 3.30 7.61
N ALA A 53 7.59 2.37 8.17
CA ALA A 53 8.86 2.71 8.79
C ALA A 53 9.98 2.73 7.76
N MET A 54 10.27 3.89 7.24
CA MET A 54 11.32 4.06 6.25
C MET A 54 12.10 5.33 6.57
N GLY A 55 13.17 5.53 5.84
CA GLY A 55 14.15 6.55 6.11
C GLY A 55 13.62 7.98 6.23
N ALA A 56 13.99 8.83 5.27
CA ALA A 56 13.77 10.27 5.41
C ALA A 56 12.30 10.67 5.47
N ILE A 57 11.46 9.99 4.72
CA ILE A 57 10.02 10.25 4.71
C ILE A 57 9.33 8.93 4.97
N ASP A 58 8.50 8.88 6.02
CA ASP A 58 7.80 7.64 6.32
C ASP A 58 6.67 7.41 5.33
N GLY A 59 6.10 6.19 5.39
CA GLY A 59 5.10 5.79 4.41
C GLY A 59 3.80 6.57 4.50
N VAL A 60 3.43 7.03 5.69
CA VAL A 60 2.21 7.82 5.84
C VAL A 60 2.40 9.18 5.18
N THR A 61 3.55 9.80 5.39
CA THR A 61 3.85 11.08 4.75
C THR A 61 3.90 10.93 3.24
N ALA A 62 4.56 9.87 2.75
CA ALA A 62 4.61 9.63 1.32
C ALA A 62 3.22 9.43 0.74
N THR A 63 2.37 8.70 1.46
CA THR A 63 0.99 8.48 1.04
C THR A 63 0.25 9.80 0.92
N ARG A 64 0.39 10.67 1.94
CA ARG A 64 -0.28 11.96 1.90
C ARG A 64 0.17 12.79 0.70
N LEU A 65 1.47 12.79 0.43
CA LEU A 65 1.99 13.55 -0.70
C LEU A 65 1.45 13.02 -2.03
N ILE A 66 1.41 11.70 -2.17
CA ILE A 66 0.93 11.09 -3.39
C ILE A 66 -0.57 11.32 -3.58
N THR A 67 -1.36 11.10 -2.54
CA THR A 67 -2.81 11.23 -2.67
C THR A 67 -3.22 12.69 -2.88
N SER A 68 -2.46 13.63 -2.32
CA SER A 68 -2.74 15.04 -2.54
C SER A 68 -2.54 15.42 -4.00
N LYS A 69 -1.50 14.86 -4.60
CA LYS A 69 -1.17 15.20 -5.98
C LYS A 69 -1.94 14.36 -6.98
N PHE A 70 -2.24 13.13 -6.60
CA PHE A 70 -2.94 12.19 -7.47
C PHE A 70 -4.14 11.61 -6.72
N PRO A 71 -5.26 12.31 -6.72
CA PRO A 71 -6.40 11.91 -5.88
C PRO A 71 -6.96 10.52 -6.15
N GLY A 72 -6.76 9.99 -7.33
CA GLY A 72 -7.24 8.65 -7.64
C GLY A 72 -6.29 7.54 -7.27
N SER A 73 -5.17 7.86 -6.61
CA SER A 73 -4.17 6.86 -6.30
C SER A 73 -4.70 5.86 -5.27
N ARG A 74 -4.24 4.61 -5.40
CA ARG A 74 -4.65 3.53 -4.50
C ARG A 74 -3.41 3.02 -3.80
N ILE A 75 -3.35 3.23 -2.49
CA ILE A 75 -2.18 2.92 -1.69
C ILE A 75 -2.57 2.05 -0.50
N MET A 76 -1.92 0.90 -0.39
CA MET A 76 -2.10 0.00 0.75
C MET A 76 -0.92 0.16 1.68
N ILE A 77 -1.19 0.58 2.90
CA ILE A 77 -0.14 0.71 3.91
C ILE A 77 0.08 -0.66 4.54
N VAL A 78 1.34 -1.02 4.71
CA VAL A 78 1.72 -2.28 5.32
C VAL A 78 2.72 -1.98 6.42
N THR A 79 2.51 -2.54 7.61
CA THR A 79 3.37 -2.25 8.74
C THR A 79 3.50 -3.44 9.68
N GLN A 80 4.56 -3.46 10.46
CA GLN A 80 4.76 -4.48 11.49
C GLN A 80 4.03 -4.12 12.78
N HIS A 81 3.57 -2.88 12.90
CA HIS A 81 3.06 -2.39 14.18
C HIS A 81 1.55 -2.24 14.18
N HIS A 82 0.91 -2.91 15.13
CA HIS A 82 -0.52 -2.78 15.32
C HIS A 82 -0.76 -1.57 16.21
N ASN A 83 -1.05 -0.44 15.62
CA ASN A 83 -1.18 0.83 16.32
C ASN A 83 -2.39 1.58 15.79
N PRO A 84 -3.44 1.76 16.63
CA PRO A 84 -4.65 2.44 16.16
C PRO A 84 -4.41 3.88 15.70
N LYS A 85 -3.49 4.59 16.34
CA LYS A 85 -3.21 5.96 15.92
C LYS A 85 -2.53 5.99 14.56
N LEU A 86 -1.66 5.03 14.30
CA LEU A 86 -1.01 4.94 13.00
C LEU A 86 -2.04 4.63 11.93
N ARG A 87 -2.96 3.71 12.24
CA ARG A 87 -4.02 3.34 11.32
C ARG A 87 -4.86 4.57 10.96
N GLU A 88 -5.21 5.37 11.98
CA GLU A 88 -6.00 6.56 11.75
C GLU A 88 -5.24 7.59 10.91
N ARG A 89 -3.95 7.76 11.19
CA ARG A 89 -3.13 8.68 10.41
C ARG A 89 -3.04 8.24 8.95
N ALA A 90 -2.95 6.94 8.73
CA ALA A 90 -2.89 6.40 7.37
C ALA A 90 -4.21 6.68 6.64
N ARG A 91 -5.33 6.50 7.33
CA ARG A 91 -6.63 6.77 6.75
C ARG A 91 -6.74 8.25 6.37
N GLU A 92 -6.31 9.12 7.27
CA GLU A 92 -6.36 10.56 7.02
C GLU A 92 -5.46 10.98 5.88
N ALA A 93 -4.39 10.22 5.66
CA ALA A 93 -3.48 10.51 4.55
C ALA A 93 -4.03 10.05 3.22
N GLY A 94 -5.16 9.34 3.23
CA GLY A 94 -5.79 8.90 2.00
C GLY A 94 -5.48 7.47 1.59
N ALA A 95 -4.90 6.67 2.50
CA ALA A 95 -4.61 5.29 2.18
C ALA A 95 -5.88 4.52 1.88
N SER A 96 -5.79 3.58 0.97
CA SER A 96 -6.92 2.73 0.59
C SER A 96 -7.10 1.55 1.53
N GLY A 97 -6.06 1.17 2.24
CA GLY A 97 -6.12 0.07 3.19
C GLY A 97 -4.92 0.09 4.11
N PHE A 98 -4.99 -0.71 5.16
CA PHE A 98 -3.96 -0.78 6.18
C PHE A 98 -3.84 -2.23 6.62
N PHE A 99 -2.65 -2.81 6.46
CA PHE A 99 -2.43 -4.22 6.72
C PHE A 99 -1.20 -4.43 7.58
N LEU A 100 -1.25 -5.47 8.41
CA LEU A 100 -0.06 -5.87 9.16
C LEU A 100 0.79 -6.77 8.26
N LYS A 101 2.10 -6.69 8.43
CA LYS A 101 3.00 -7.50 7.62
C LYS A 101 2.81 -9.00 7.86
N GLU A 102 2.22 -9.37 8.97
CA GLU A 102 1.91 -10.77 9.24
C GLU A 102 0.67 -11.23 8.49
N ASP A 103 -0.09 -10.29 7.92
CA ASP A 103 -1.35 -10.59 7.24
C ASP A 103 -1.29 -10.29 5.75
N LEU A 104 -0.18 -10.59 5.11
CA LEU A 104 0.00 -10.22 3.71
C LEU A 104 -0.92 -10.99 2.75
N MET A 105 -1.43 -12.14 3.17
CA MET A 105 -2.41 -12.83 2.34
C MET A 105 -3.69 -12.02 2.24
N GLU A 106 -4.03 -11.28 3.29
CA GLU A 106 -5.18 -10.40 3.24
C GLU A 106 -4.95 -9.24 2.29
N LEU A 107 -3.72 -8.76 2.22
CA LEU A 107 -3.38 -7.72 1.26
C LEU A 107 -3.65 -8.22 -0.16
N ARG A 108 -3.19 -9.43 -0.47
CA ARG A 108 -3.39 -10.00 -1.79
C ARG A 108 -4.88 -10.14 -2.10
N SER A 109 -5.65 -10.60 -1.12
CA SER A 109 -7.09 -10.74 -1.30
C SER A 109 -7.76 -9.39 -1.53
N ALA A 110 -7.28 -8.37 -0.83
CA ALA A 110 -7.86 -7.03 -0.97
C ALA A 110 -7.63 -6.49 -2.38
N LEU A 111 -6.45 -6.67 -2.93
CA LEU A 111 -6.18 -6.21 -4.28
C LEU A 111 -7.03 -6.96 -5.30
N THR A 112 -7.14 -8.27 -5.11
CA THR A 112 -7.97 -9.08 -5.99
C THR A 112 -9.43 -8.71 -5.87
N GLY A 113 -9.90 -8.52 -4.65
CA GLY A 113 -11.29 -8.16 -4.41
C GLY A 113 -11.64 -6.81 -4.97
N GLU A 114 -10.75 -5.85 -4.84
CA GLU A 114 -10.97 -4.52 -5.40
C GLU A 114 -11.13 -4.58 -6.91
N MET A 115 -10.37 -5.44 -7.53
CA MET A 115 -10.46 -5.57 -8.98
C MET A 115 -11.78 -6.19 -9.42
N GLN A 116 -12.36 -7.03 -8.59
CA GLN A 116 -13.56 -7.77 -8.94
C GLN A 116 -14.83 -7.17 -8.36
N HIS A 117 -14.74 -6.69 -7.13
CA HIS A 117 -15.91 -6.25 -6.38
C HIS A 117 -15.57 -5.08 -5.50
N HIS A 118 -15.10 -4.02 -6.09
CA HIS A 118 -14.64 -2.92 -5.26
C HIS A 118 -15.72 -2.38 -4.33
N GLU A 119 -16.96 -2.56 -4.66
CA GLU A 119 -18.04 -2.09 -3.82
C GLU A 119 -18.16 -2.90 -2.55
N GLN A 120 -17.48 -4.00 -2.46
CA GLN A 120 -17.56 -4.86 -1.31
C GLN A 120 -16.67 -4.46 -0.18
N THR A 121 -15.71 -3.62 -0.45
CA THR A 121 -14.68 -3.36 0.53
C THR A 121 -15.22 -2.81 1.81
N HIS A 122 -16.27 -2.06 1.73
CA HIS A 122 -16.82 -1.45 2.90
C HIS A 122 -17.45 -2.43 3.85
N GLY A 123 -17.88 -3.53 3.37
CA GLY A 123 -18.59 -4.46 4.21
C GLY A 123 -17.73 -5.50 4.85
N ARG A 124 -16.49 -5.38 4.82
CA ARG A 124 -15.60 -6.39 5.30
C ARG A 124 -15.40 -6.31 6.76
N PRO A 125 -16.06 -7.10 7.52
CA PRO A 125 -15.89 -7.06 8.98
C PRO A 125 -14.49 -7.53 9.30
N GLY A 126 -13.95 -6.92 10.31
CA GLY A 126 -12.63 -7.28 10.71
C GLY A 126 -11.62 -7.14 9.62
N SER A 127 -12.05 -6.66 8.53
CA SER A 127 -11.15 -6.52 7.44
C SER A 127 -10.14 -5.47 7.79
N THR A 128 -9.12 -5.45 7.02
CA THR A 128 -8.08 -4.50 7.20
C THR A 128 -8.40 -3.19 6.53
N SER A 129 -9.58 -3.07 6.02
CA SER A 129 -10.01 -1.82 5.44
C SER A 129 -9.99 -0.73 6.48
N LEU A 130 -9.62 0.45 6.08
CA LEU A 130 -9.47 1.56 7.00
C LEU A 130 -10.77 2.16 7.46
N ASP A 131 -11.84 1.91 6.75
CA ASP A 131 -13.11 2.49 7.13
C ASP A 131 -13.97 1.55 7.95
N ASN A 132 -13.39 0.58 8.53
CA ASN A 132 -14.12 -0.28 9.43
C ASN A 132 -14.29 0.29 10.79
#